data_832ee66408d29a2bd6eaec4cdcee4228
#
_entry.id   832ee66408d29a2bd6eaec4cdcee4228
#
_cell.length_a   1.000
_cell.length_b   1.000
_cell.length_c   1.000
_cell.angle_alpha   90.00
_cell.angle_beta   90.00
_cell.angle_gamma   90.00
#
_symmetry.space_group_name_H-M   'P 1'
#
loop_
_entity.id
_entity.type
_entity.pdbx_description
1 polymer ?
#
loop_
_entity_poly.entity_id
_entity_poly.type
_entity_poly.pdbx_seq_one_letter_code
_entity_poly.pdbx_strand_id
1 'polypeptide(L)'
;DILKNKSLKIDNDKFQSLMKESKELAKKNWKGSGDAAVDEIWFDIKDKVGATEFLGYEKIQSEGVILKLIKDNNEVDSLKTGEKGMIIVNQTPFYGESGGQLGDIGKINSGINSFIVNDVQKKLGNLFVHYGSMEKGSLKVGESVELKIDSERRENIKAYHSATHLLHESLRRTLGKHVMQK
;
A
#
# COMPACT_ATOMS: atom_id res chain seq x y z
N ASP A 1 3.78 3.82 28.14
CA ASP A 1 3.72 4.05 29.59
C ASP A 1 4.98 3.64 30.37
N ILE A 2 5.95 2.99 29.72
CA ILE A 2 7.25 2.61 30.32
C ILE A 2 8.02 3.85 30.80
N LEU A 3 7.96 4.96 30.07
CA LEU A 3 8.65 6.21 30.41
C LEU A 3 8.01 6.92 31.62
N LYS A 4 6.69 6.86 31.78
CA LYS A 4 6.00 7.39 32.96
C LYS A 4 6.44 6.71 34.25
N ASN A 5 6.62 5.40 34.21
CA ASN A 5 7.08 4.62 35.38
C ASN A 5 8.54 4.92 35.79
N LYS A 6 9.32 5.54 34.89
CA LYS A 6 10.73 5.92 35.13
C LYS A 6 10.93 7.42 35.31
N SER A 7 9.86 8.21 35.43
CA SER A 7 9.88 9.68 35.53
C SER A 7 10.66 10.36 34.38
N LEU A 8 10.71 9.73 33.20
CA LEU A 8 11.39 10.23 32.04
C LEU A 8 10.38 10.94 31.11
N LYS A 9 10.81 12.05 30.52
CA LYS A 9 10.05 12.79 29.49
C LYS A 9 10.78 12.72 28.18
N ILE A 10 10.02 12.60 27.08
CA ILE A 10 10.57 12.71 25.72
C ILE A 10 10.65 14.19 25.37
N ASP A 11 11.81 14.61 24.88
CA ASP A 11 11.98 15.89 24.20
C ASP A 11 11.38 15.76 22.79
N ASN A 12 10.13 16.17 22.65
CA ASN A 12 9.39 16.07 21.39
C ASN A 12 10.00 16.91 20.28
N ASP A 13 10.57 18.08 20.58
CA ASP A 13 11.15 18.97 19.59
C ASP A 13 12.44 18.36 19.03
N LYS A 14 13.28 17.82 19.90
CA LYS A 14 14.47 17.09 19.51
C LYS A 14 14.16 15.79 18.75
N PHE A 15 13.11 15.07 19.15
CA PHE A 15 12.63 13.90 18.44
C PHE A 15 12.17 14.25 17.02
N GLN A 16 11.37 15.30 16.85
CA GLN A 16 10.92 15.76 15.53
C GLN A 16 12.07 16.22 14.65
N SER A 17 13.04 16.95 15.23
CA SER A 17 14.26 17.37 14.53
C SER A 17 15.08 16.16 14.04
N LEU A 18 15.33 15.18 14.91
CA LEU A 18 16.07 13.96 14.56
C LEU A 18 15.33 13.10 13.54
N MET A 19 14.00 13.04 13.61
CA MET A 19 13.18 12.35 12.61
C MET A 19 13.26 13.02 11.25
N LYS A 20 13.27 14.35 11.20
CA LYS A 20 13.45 15.13 9.96
C LYS A 20 14.83 14.89 9.36
N GLU A 21 15.86 14.96 10.19
CA GLU A 21 17.26 14.71 9.79
C GLU A 21 17.46 13.26 9.29
N SER A 22 16.87 12.28 9.98
CA SER A 22 16.87 10.88 9.56
C SER A 22 16.16 10.67 8.22
N LYS A 23 15.02 11.35 7.99
CA LYS A 23 14.32 11.34 6.69
C LYS A 23 15.19 11.93 5.58
N GLU A 24 15.86 13.06 5.83
CA GLU A 24 16.73 13.70 4.85
C GLU A 24 17.98 12.84 4.56
N LEU A 25 18.55 12.21 5.57
CA LEU A 25 19.66 11.27 5.41
C LEU A 25 19.23 10.01 4.65
N ALA A 26 18.07 9.47 4.92
CA ALA A 26 17.49 8.35 4.17
C ALA A 26 17.25 8.73 2.70
N LYS A 27 16.69 9.91 2.42
CA LYS A 27 16.59 10.46 1.06
C LYS A 27 17.95 10.56 0.36
N LYS A 28 18.99 11.03 1.07
CA LYS A 28 20.32 11.29 0.52
C LYS A 28 21.16 10.01 0.28
N ASN A 29 20.94 8.98 1.11
CA ASN A 29 21.69 7.73 1.07
C ASN A 29 20.97 6.62 0.30
N TRP A 30 19.75 6.85 -0.18
CA TRP A 30 19.01 5.91 -0.99
C TRP A 30 19.60 5.85 -2.40
N LYS A 31 20.61 5.00 -2.55
CA LYS A 31 21.09 4.55 -3.87
C LYS A 31 20.23 3.39 -4.35
N GLY A 32 18.97 3.69 -4.72
CA GLY A 32 18.09 2.72 -5.35
C GLY A 32 18.64 2.29 -6.70
N SER A 33 18.67 1.02 -6.96
CA SER A 33 18.93 0.43 -8.26
C SER A 33 17.87 0.93 -9.26
N GLY A 34 18.21 1.86 -10.14
CA GLY A 34 17.42 2.19 -11.34
C GLY A 34 16.10 2.98 -11.18
N ASP A 35 15.46 2.96 -10.00
CA ASP A 35 14.13 3.54 -9.74
C ASP A 35 14.13 4.79 -8.85
N ALA A 36 15.27 5.45 -8.67
CA ALA A 36 15.42 6.57 -7.73
C ALA A 36 14.45 7.74 -7.98
N ALA A 37 14.12 8.02 -9.24
CA ALA A 37 13.16 9.08 -9.60
C ALA A 37 11.70 8.69 -9.30
N VAL A 38 11.39 7.39 -9.30
CA VAL A 38 10.04 6.88 -9.00
C VAL A 38 9.78 6.93 -7.49
N ASP A 39 10.82 6.77 -6.68
CA ASP A 39 10.66 6.80 -5.22
C ASP A 39 10.49 8.22 -4.65
N GLU A 40 11.04 9.25 -5.29
CA GLU A 40 10.84 10.66 -4.86
C GLU A 40 9.38 11.09 -4.91
N ILE A 41 8.64 10.68 -5.93
CA ILE A 41 7.22 11.03 -6.08
C ILE A 41 6.39 10.51 -4.88
N TRP A 42 6.72 9.32 -4.33
CA TRP A 42 5.97 8.76 -3.21
C TRP A 42 6.19 9.50 -1.91
N PHE A 43 7.38 10.08 -1.70
CA PHE A 43 7.64 10.93 -0.53
C PHE A 43 6.81 12.20 -0.59
N ASP A 44 6.79 12.88 -1.74
CA ASP A 44 6.03 14.12 -1.92
C ASP A 44 4.51 13.88 -1.83
N ILE A 45 4.03 12.78 -2.40
CA ILE A 45 2.63 12.39 -2.30
C ILE A 45 2.28 12.08 -0.83
N LYS A 46 3.09 11.27 -0.15
CA LYS A 46 2.83 10.90 1.24
C LYS A 46 2.83 12.09 2.19
N ASP A 47 3.71 13.05 1.97
CA ASP A 47 3.74 14.30 2.77
C ASP A 47 2.47 15.15 2.54
N LYS A 48 1.85 15.08 1.34
CA LYS A 48 0.60 15.80 1.02
C LYS A 48 -0.67 15.07 1.50
N VAL A 49 -0.73 13.74 1.37
CA VAL A 49 -1.97 12.98 1.60
C VAL A 49 -1.97 12.17 2.90
N GLY A 50 -0.81 11.99 3.53
CA GLY A 50 -0.66 11.19 4.73
C GLY A 50 -0.65 9.67 4.46
N ALA A 51 -1.07 8.89 5.47
CA ALA A 51 -1.17 7.45 5.39
C ALA A 51 -2.55 7.02 4.90
N THR A 52 -2.60 5.93 4.15
CA THR A 52 -3.87 5.26 3.81
C THR A 52 -4.32 4.40 4.98
N GLU A 53 -5.58 4.51 5.39
CA GLU A 53 -6.19 3.64 6.40
C GLU A 53 -6.50 2.28 5.78
N PHE A 54 -5.99 1.20 6.39
CA PHE A 54 -6.22 -0.15 5.90
C PHE A 54 -7.38 -0.82 6.63
N LEU A 55 -8.45 -1.14 5.90
CA LEU A 55 -9.68 -1.76 6.41
C LEU A 55 -9.79 -3.26 6.08
N GLY A 56 -8.84 -3.81 5.33
CA GLY A 56 -8.94 -5.14 4.71
C GLY A 56 -8.81 -6.33 5.66
N TYR A 57 -8.60 -6.11 6.98
CA TYR A 57 -8.71 -7.19 7.96
C TYR A 57 -10.16 -7.63 8.19
N GLU A 58 -11.10 -6.69 8.13
CA GLU A 58 -12.51 -6.92 8.45
C GLU A 58 -13.42 -6.76 7.24
N LYS A 59 -13.01 -5.94 6.25
CA LYS A 59 -13.86 -5.55 5.13
C LYS A 59 -13.31 -6.04 3.80
N ILE A 60 -14.20 -6.53 2.95
CA ILE A 60 -13.92 -6.87 1.54
C ILE A 60 -14.36 -5.75 0.58
N GLN A 61 -15.06 -4.75 1.11
CA GLN A 61 -15.60 -3.60 0.41
C GLN A 61 -15.62 -2.39 1.35
N SER A 62 -15.30 -1.21 0.84
CA SER A 62 -15.41 0.06 1.58
C SER A 62 -15.66 1.21 0.63
N GLU A 63 -16.12 2.32 1.18
CA GLU A 63 -16.09 3.61 0.51
C GLU A 63 -14.74 4.27 0.75
N GLY A 64 -14.36 5.20 -0.13
CA GLY A 64 -13.15 6.01 0.00
C GLY A 64 -13.22 7.25 -0.87
N VAL A 65 -12.22 8.13 -0.72
CA VAL A 65 -12.06 9.33 -1.53
C VAL A 65 -10.71 9.26 -2.26
N ILE A 66 -10.71 9.54 -3.55
CA ILE A 66 -9.49 9.61 -4.36
C ILE A 66 -8.68 10.82 -3.92
N LEU A 67 -7.51 10.60 -3.36
CA LEU A 67 -6.59 11.65 -2.95
C LEU A 67 -5.64 12.06 -4.07
N LYS A 68 -5.16 11.08 -4.86
CA LYS A 68 -4.25 11.29 -5.98
C LYS A 68 -4.48 10.28 -7.09
N LEU A 69 -4.26 10.75 -8.31
CA LEU A 69 -4.20 9.93 -9.53
C LEU A 69 -2.83 10.14 -10.17
N ILE A 70 -2.20 9.05 -10.60
CA ILE A 70 -0.87 9.08 -11.22
C ILE A 70 -0.94 8.35 -12.56
N LYS A 71 -0.39 8.97 -13.59
CA LYS A 71 -0.22 8.40 -14.92
C LYS A 71 1.18 8.71 -15.42
N ASP A 72 1.90 7.70 -15.92
CA ASP A 72 3.27 7.84 -16.45
C ASP A 72 4.20 8.59 -15.48
N ASN A 73 4.13 8.23 -14.18
CA ASN A 73 4.86 8.83 -13.06
C ASN A 73 4.58 10.33 -12.80
N ASN A 74 3.48 10.87 -13.34
CA ASN A 74 3.05 12.24 -13.09
C ASN A 74 1.70 12.28 -12.37
N GLU A 75 1.51 13.23 -11.45
CA GLU A 75 0.20 13.51 -10.87
C GLU A 75 -0.74 14.05 -11.96
N VAL A 76 -1.96 13.53 -12.02
CA VAL A 76 -3.01 13.96 -12.97
C VAL A 76 -4.32 14.20 -12.22
N ASP A 77 -5.18 15.07 -12.75
CA ASP A 77 -6.47 15.40 -12.12
C ASP A 77 -7.56 14.36 -12.46
N SER A 78 -7.38 13.60 -13.55
CA SER A 78 -8.35 12.59 -13.98
C SER A 78 -7.70 11.46 -14.77
N LEU A 79 -8.33 10.26 -14.70
CA LEU A 79 -8.06 9.12 -15.58
C LEU A 79 -9.30 8.82 -16.42
N LYS A 80 -9.12 8.52 -17.70
CA LYS A 80 -10.20 8.24 -18.67
C LYS A 80 -10.15 6.79 -19.16
N THR A 81 -11.26 6.33 -19.71
CA THR A 81 -11.39 4.98 -20.27
C THR A 81 -10.20 4.58 -21.12
N GLY A 82 -9.66 3.38 -20.87
CA GLY A 82 -8.50 2.80 -21.54
C GLY A 82 -7.14 3.27 -21.00
N GLU A 83 -7.11 4.28 -20.13
CA GLU A 83 -5.85 4.74 -19.54
C GLU A 83 -5.41 3.84 -18.39
N LYS A 84 -4.11 3.52 -18.37
CA LYS A 84 -3.47 2.89 -17.22
C LYS A 84 -3.01 3.97 -16.25
N GLY A 85 -3.08 3.66 -14.97
CA GLY A 85 -2.66 4.59 -13.94
C GLY A 85 -2.66 3.98 -12.56
N MET A 86 -2.44 4.84 -11.58
CA MET A 86 -2.42 4.47 -10.17
C MET A 86 -3.36 5.38 -9.40
N ILE A 87 -4.07 4.80 -8.45
CA ILE A 87 -5.02 5.51 -7.58
C ILE A 87 -4.56 5.41 -6.14
N ILE A 88 -4.55 6.54 -5.45
CA ILE A 88 -4.33 6.63 -4.01
C ILE A 88 -5.61 7.16 -3.38
N VAL A 89 -6.08 6.46 -2.35
CA VAL A 89 -7.30 6.77 -1.59
C VAL A 89 -6.99 6.98 -0.12
N ASN A 90 -7.89 7.63 0.61
CA ASN A 90 -7.75 7.85 2.05
C ASN A 90 -7.83 6.54 2.86
N GLN A 91 -8.65 5.58 2.42
CA GLN A 91 -8.84 4.29 3.10
C GLN A 91 -9.10 3.18 2.08
N THR A 92 -8.71 1.95 2.38
CA THR A 92 -8.81 0.84 1.42
C THR A 92 -9.00 -0.52 2.09
N PRO A 93 -9.83 -1.43 1.51
CA PRO A 93 -9.89 -2.83 1.91
C PRO A 93 -8.83 -3.68 1.19
N PHE A 94 -8.13 -3.13 0.18
CA PHE A 94 -7.16 -3.85 -0.62
C PHE A 94 -5.86 -4.07 0.17
N TYR A 95 -5.42 -5.31 0.27
CA TYR A 95 -4.11 -5.66 0.80
C TYR A 95 -3.03 -5.26 -0.20
N GLY A 96 -2.04 -4.50 0.25
CA GLY A 96 -0.87 -4.18 -0.55
C GLY A 96 0.21 -5.23 -0.38
N GLU A 97 0.88 -5.59 -1.47
CA GLU A 97 1.97 -6.56 -1.47
C GLU A 97 2.97 -6.29 -0.35
N SER A 98 3.17 -7.28 0.50
CA SER A 98 4.08 -7.21 1.65
C SER A 98 4.39 -8.61 2.17
N GLY A 99 5.62 -8.83 2.66
CA GLY A 99 6.01 -10.07 3.33
C GLY A 99 5.86 -11.33 2.46
N GLY A 100 6.01 -11.21 1.14
CA GLY A 100 5.86 -12.32 0.19
C GLY A 100 4.42 -12.68 -0.17
N GLN A 101 3.41 -11.98 0.38
CA GLN A 101 2.02 -12.13 -0.04
C GLN A 101 1.70 -11.12 -1.14
N LEU A 102 1.11 -11.59 -2.23
CA LEU A 102 0.67 -10.77 -3.36
C LEU A 102 -0.41 -9.76 -2.96
N GLY A 103 -0.41 -8.62 -3.62
CA GLY A 103 -1.45 -7.61 -3.51
C GLY A 103 -2.80 -8.11 -4.01
N ASP A 104 -3.87 -7.49 -3.53
CA ASP A 104 -5.22 -7.79 -4.01
C ASP A 104 -5.49 -7.21 -5.39
N ILE A 105 -6.48 -7.80 -6.03
CA ILE A 105 -7.11 -7.26 -7.24
C ILE A 105 -8.59 -6.98 -6.97
N GLY A 106 -9.22 -6.21 -7.86
CA GLY A 106 -10.64 -5.89 -7.74
C GLY A 106 -11.03 -4.68 -8.55
N LYS A 107 -12.00 -3.90 -8.06
CA LYS A 107 -12.52 -2.72 -8.74
C LYS A 107 -12.67 -1.53 -7.80
N ILE A 108 -12.48 -0.34 -8.38
CA ILE A 108 -12.80 0.95 -7.77
C ILE A 108 -13.84 1.62 -8.67
N ASN A 109 -15.03 1.89 -8.11
CA ASN A 109 -16.15 2.37 -8.87
C ASN A 109 -16.67 3.72 -8.34
N SER A 110 -17.19 4.56 -9.24
CA SER A 110 -17.99 5.74 -8.90
C SER A 110 -19.15 5.85 -9.88
N GLY A 111 -20.36 5.50 -9.43
CA GLY A 111 -21.54 5.39 -10.29
C GLY A 111 -21.30 4.40 -11.44
N ILE A 112 -21.30 4.91 -12.68
CA ILE A 112 -21.04 4.09 -13.89
C ILE A 112 -19.55 3.98 -14.25
N ASN A 113 -18.68 4.73 -13.57
CA ASN A 113 -17.23 4.73 -13.81
C ASN A 113 -16.60 3.56 -13.09
N SER A 114 -15.68 2.86 -13.76
CA SER A 114 -15.03 1.66 -13.24
C SER A 114 -13.55 1.65 -13.56
N PHE A 115 -12.74 1.39 -12.54
CA PHE A 115 -11.30 1.18 -12.63
C PHE A 115 -10.99 -0.25 -12.15
N ILE A 116 -10.29 -1.01 -12.98
CA ILE A 116 -9.84 -2.36 -12.65
C ILE A 116 -8.51 -2.25 -11.93
N VAL A 117 -8.45 -2.75 -10.71
CA VAL A 117 -7.22 -2.87 -9.92
C VAL A 117 -6.58 -4.22 -10.22
N ASN A 118 -5.36 -4.19 -10.78
CA ASN A 118 -4.61 -5.39 -11.14
C ASN A 118 -3.55 -5.75 -10.10
N ASP A 119 -3.12 -4.79 -9.28
CA ASP A 119 -2.15 -4.96 -8.21
C ASP A 119 -2.26 -3.82 -7.21
N VAL A 120 -1.86 -4.09 -5.97
CA VAL A 120 -1.75 -3.07 -4.93
C VAL A 120 -0.41 -3.20 -4.22
N GLN A 121 0.34 -2.12 -4.19
CA GLN A 121 1.64 -2.07 -3.54
C GLN A 121 1.65 -1.11 -2.35
N LYS A 122 2.41 -1.46 -1.34
CA LYS A 122 2.66 -0.64 -0.17
C LYS A 122 3.94 0.16 -0.36
N LYS A 123 3.82 1.46 -0.49
CA LYS A 123 4.97 2.37 -0.58
C LYS A 123 5.18 3.06 0.77
N LEU A 124 6.41 3.30 1.13
CA LEU A 124 6.80 4.01 2.37
C LEU A 124 6.07 3.49 3.63
N GLY A 125 5.78 2.18 3.68
CA GLY A 125 5.22 1.49 4.83
C GLY A 125 3.69 1.54 4.97
N ASN A 126 3.02 2.63 4.61
CA ASN A 126 1.58 2.82 4.82
C ASN A 126 0.86 3.63 3.75
N LEU A 127 1.47 3.86 2.60
CA LEU A 127 0.81 4.43 1.42
C LEU A 127 0.42 3.30 0.47
N PHE A 128 -0.89 3.06 0.29
CA PHE A 128 -1.39 2.02 -0.59
C PHE A 128 -1.64 2.59 -1.98
N VAL A 129 -0.97 2.02 -2.97
CA VAL A 129 -1.02 2.43 -4.37
C VAL A 129 -1.71 1.36 -5.18
N HIS A 130 -2.87 1.68 -5.77
CA HIS A 130 -3.69 0.77 -6.55
C HIS A 130 -3.33 0.92 -8.03
N TYR A 131 -2.67 -0.07 -8.61
CA TYR A 131 -2.27 -0.12 -10.02
C TYR A 131 -3.37 -0.73 -10.86
N GLY A 132 -3.66 -0.12 -12.01
CA GLY A 132 -4.71 -0.66 -12.86
C GLY A 132 -4.99 0.16 -14.11
N SER A 133 -6.23 0.03 -14.60
CA SER A 133 -6.69 0.75 -15.80
C SER A 133 -8.16 1.10 -15.70
N MET A 134 -8.53 2.24 -16.31
CA MET A 134 -9.92 2.63 -16.46
C MET A 134 -10.64 1.73 -17.45
N GLU A 135 -11.61 0.96 -16.96
CA GLU A 135 -12.48 0.10 -17.76
C GLU A 135 -13.54 0.95 -18.46
N LYS A 136 -14.15 1.88 -17.74
CA LYS A 136 -15.28 2.68 -18.24
C LYS A 136 -15.32 4.05 -17.56
N GLY A 137 -15.67 5.08 -18.33
CA GLY A 137 -15.90 6.44 -17.84
C GLY A 137 -14.62 7.19 -17.47
N SER A 138 -14.66 7.96 -16.41
CA SER A 138 -13.50 8.69 -15.88
C SER A 138 -13.61 8.84 -14.37
N LEU A 139 -12.46 8.85 -13.69
CA LEU A 139 -12.34 9.17 -12.26
C LEU A 139 -11.52 10.43 -12.06
N LYS A 140 -11.85 11.21 -11.03
CA LYS A 140 -11.18 12.48 -10.71
C LYS A 140 -10.68 12.49 -9.27
N VAL A 141 -9.67 13.30 -9.01
CA VAL A 141 -9.21 13.61 -7.65
C VAL A 141 -10.34 14.26 -6.86
N GLY A 142 -10.52 13.85 -5.60
CA GLY A 142 -11.59 14.30 -4.71
C GLY A 142 -12.92 13.56 -4.86
N GLU A 143 -13.03 12.64 -5.81
CA GLU A 143 -14.24 11.86 -6.06
C GLU A 143 -14.42 10.75 -5.01
N SER A 144 -15.66 10.56 -4.54
CA SER A 144 -16.02 9.43 -3.68
C SER A 144 -16.17 8.17 -4.52
N VAL A 145 -15.57 7.08 -4.04
CA VAL A 145 -15.52 5.80 -4.74
C VAL A 145 -15.85 4.65 -3.82
N GLU A 146 -16.40 3.59 -4.39
CA GLU A 146 -16.55 2.29 -3.78
C GLU A 146 -15.39 1.38 -4.18
N LEU A 147 -14.72 0.81 -3.20
CA LEU A 147 -13.61 -0.12 -3.37
C LEU A 147 -14.07 -1.53 -3.05
N LYS A 148 -13.89 -2.46 -3.97
CA LYS A 148 -14.31 -3.87 -3.81
C LYS A 148 -13.21 -4.81 -4.29
N ILE A 149 -12.74 -5.66 -3.39
CA ILE A 149 -11.73 -6.68 -3.71
C ILE A 149 -12.37 -7.90 -4.38
N ASP A 150 -11.55 -8.68 -5.09
CA ASP A 150 -11.85 -10.05 -5.47
C ASP A 150 -11.71 -10.95 -4.23
N SER A 151 -12.83 -11.24 -3.59
CA SER A 151 -12.87 -12.00 -2.34
C SER A 151 -12.47 -13.46 -2.55
N GLU A 152 -12.82 -14.08 -3.68
CA GLU A 152 -12.45 -15.45 -3.99
C GLU A 152 -10.93 -15.58 -4.11
N ARG A 153 -10.30 -14.68 -4.88
CA ARG A 153 -8.85 -14.64 -4.99
C ARG A 153 -8.18 -14.39 -3.63
N ARG A 154 -8.71 -13.50 -2.80
CA ARG A 154 -8.21 -13.23 -1.45
C ARG A 154 -8.21 -14.48 -0.59
N GLU A 155 -9.30 -15.25 -0.56
CA GLU A 155 -9.40 -16.49 0.22
C GLU A 155 -8.41 -17.54 -0.27
N ASN A 156 -8.23 -17.69 -1.58
CA ASN A 156 -7.21 -18.57 -2.14
C ASN A 156 -5.78 -18.16 -1.72
N ILE A 157 -5.45 -16.86 -1.76
CA ILE A 157 -4.14 -16.37 -1.32
C ILE A 157 -3.91 -16.65 0.17
N LYS A 158 -4.91 -16.44 1.02
CA LYS A 158 -4.82 -16.77 2.45
C LYS A 158 -4.56 -18.25 2.68
N ALA A 159 -5.26 -19.13 1.93
CA ALA A 159 -5.07 -20.58 2.02
C ALA A 159 -3.64 -20.98 1.61
N TYR A 160 -3.11 -20.43 0.51
CA TYR A 160 -1.73 -20.67 0.07
C TYR A 160 -0.70 -20.15 1.07
N HIS A 161 -0.92 -18.98 1.66
CA HIS A 161 -0.05 -18.41 2.69
C HIS A 161 0.03 -19.36 3.90
N SER A 162 -1.12 -19.85 4.38
CA SER A 162 -1.18 -20.81 5.49
C SER A 162 -0.51 -22.14 5.11
N ALA A 163 -0.77 -22.65 3.90
CA ALA A 163 -0.15 -23.88 3.40
C ALA A 163 1.38 -23.78 3.33
N THR A 164 1.91 -22.62 2.94
CA THR A 164 3.36 -22.35 2.90
C THR A 164 3.98 -22.47 4.30
N HIS A 165 3.35 -21.90 5.33
CA HIS A 165 3.83 -22.03 6.70
C HIS A 165 3.76 -23.47 7.23
N LEU A 166 2.69 -24.20 6.93
CA LEU A 166 2.55 -25.61 7.30
C LEU A 166 3.61 -26.48 6.61
N LEU A 167 3.84 -26.24 5.33
CA LEU A 167 4.90 -26.93 4.57
C LEU A 167 6.28 -26.63 5.16
N HIS A 168 6.59 -25.37 5.44
CA HIS A 168 7.87 -24.99 6.04
C HIS A 168 8.08 -25.68 7.40
N GLU A 169 7.09 -25.66 8.28
CA GLU A 169 7.18 -26.33 9.57
C GLU A 169 7.33 -27.86 9.43
N SER A 170 6.61 -28.48 8.51
CA SER A 170 6.74 -29.92 8.21
C SER A 170 8.16 -30.26 7.72
N LEU A 171 8.70 -29.47 6.81
CA LEU A 171 10.07 -29.64 6.33
C LEU A 171 11.11 -29.46 7.46
N ARG A 172 10.93 -28.49 8.34
CA ARG A 172 11.81 -28.30 9.50
C ARG A 172 11.78 -29.47 10.47
N ARG A 173 10.60 -30.06 10.70
CA ARG A 173 10.47 -31.26 11.55
C ARG A 173 11.14 -32.49 10.94
N THR A 174 11.05 -32.62 9.61
CA THR A 174 11.55 -33.82 8.90
C THR A 174 13.04 -33.70 8.56
N LEU A 175 13.49 -32.55 8.08
CA LEU A 175 14.85 -32.34 7.56
C LEU A 175 15.78 -31.62 8.53
N GLY A 176 15.24 -30.93 9.53
CA GLY A 176 16.01 -30.24 10.56
C GLY A 176 15.92 -28.71 10.50
N LYS A 177 16.44 -28.06 11.55
CA LYS A 177 16.33 -26.61 11.78
C LYS A 177 17.08 -25.73 10.76
N HIS A 178 17.89 -26.32 9.90
CA HIS A 178 18.61 -25.58 8.84
C HIS A 178 17.68 -25.18 7.68
N VAL A 179 16.50 -25.75 7.59
CA VAL A 179 15.50 -25.34 6.60
C VAL A 179 14.98 -23.96 6.98
N MET A 180 15.20 -22.98 6.10
CA MET A 180 14.77 -21.60 6.27
C MET A 180 13.89 -21.18 5.10
N GLN A 181 12.89 -20.35 5.39
CA GLN A 181 12.08 -19.68 4.37
C GLN A 181 12.80 -18.39 3.98
N LYS A 182 12.97 -18.16 2.67
CA LYS A 182 13.49 -16.88 2.14
C LYS A 182 12.36 -15.89 1.93
#